data_ac3049d2faeb1856da686e3ab567d125
#
_entry.id   ac3049d2faeb1856da686e3ab567d125
#
_cell.length_a   1.000
_cell.length_b   1.000
_cell.length_c   1.000
_cell.angle_alpha   90.00
_cell.angle_beta   90.00
_cell.angle_gamma   90.00
#
_symmetry.space_group_name_H-M   'P 1'
#
loop_
_entity.id
_entity.type
_entity.pdbx_description
1 polymer ?
#
loop_
_entity_poly.entity_id
_entity_poly.type
_entity_poly.pdbx_seq_one_letter_code
_entity_poly.pdbx_strand_id
1 'polypeptide(L)'
;MNLAKKYGPIASKLSIGQYCPPACHELAGKRFDFVMDTGEDTGNAVLNFVGETQVEWSIKGTDELKTDKYECRKADDRTYLVTYCLEGKIPRENHTWIIDMEQSLVTFLRCPMGENRYWPYIIESHFTFGFIREEGKEHTDLKRHGFTDDVAGTSVKWTYGHVAATVHVYYSSNWYRITFPKGDTASKEALAMNEMFNEMMKKLPGSDEPAFYVKIKEGIYLVSITEQNMEKILGDKVGFRSDTLCFLDNWNRLYSVGRGFGTMTTDGKDREIFVMIGKYGSPVDVDEHLFTDPNPYLV
;
A
#
# COMPACT_ATOMS: atom_id res chain seq x y z
N MET A 1 -22.16 3.02 -23.99
CA MET A 1 -21.89 4.40 -23.51
C MET A 1 -20.40 4.47 -23.19
N ASN A 2 -19.65 5.43 -23.73
CA ASN A 2 -18.20 5.53 -23.46
C ASN A 2 -18.00 6.18 -22.08
N LEU A 3 -17.72 5.36 -21.07
CA LEU A 3 -17.56 5.77 -19.68
C LEU A 3 -16.34 6.69 -19.49
N ALA A 4 -15.25 6.47 -20.23
CA ALA A 4 -14.08 7.33 -20.18
C ALA A 4 -14.40 8.76 -20.64
N LYS A 5 -15.27 8.92 -21.66
CA LYS A 5 -15.73 10.24 -22.13
C LYS A 5 -16.63 10.93 -21.11
N LYS A 6 -17.45 10.16 -20.38
CA LYS A 6 -18.38 10.71 -19.39
C LYS A 6 -17.69 11.04 -18.06
N TYR A 7 -16.80 10.19 -17.58
CA TYR A 7 -16.23 10.25 -16.24
C TYR A 7 -14.73 10.60 -16.20
N GLY A 8 -14.03 10.55 -17.35
CA GLY A 8 -12.62 10.95 -17.43
C GLY A 8 -12.31 12.33 -16.82
N PRO A 9 -13.15 13.37 -17.10
CA PRO A 9 -12.95 14.69 -16.47
C PRO A 9 -13.17 14.70 -14.95
N ILE A 10 -13.99 13.77 -14.43
CA ILE A 10 -14.23 13.62 -13.00
C ILE A 10 -13.06 12.90 -12.36
N ALA A 11 -12.61 11.78 -12.95
CA ALA A 11 -11.46 11.03 -12.47
C ALA A 11 -10.19 11.88 -12.35
N SER A 12 -9.97 12.81 -13.29
CA SER A 12 -8.82 13.75 -13.22
C SER A 12 -8.86 14.73 -12.04
N LYS A 13 -10.03 14.93 -11.44
CA LYS A 13 -10.21 15.77 -10.25
C LYS A 13 -10.11 15.00 -8.94
N LEU A 14 -10.07 13.68 -8.99
CA LEU A 14 -9.95 12.81 -7.83
C LEU A 14 -8.48 12.71 -7.46
N SER A 15 -8.08 13.50 -6.50
CA SER A 15 -6.75 13.40 -5.93
C SER A 15 -6.80 12.49 -4.70
N ILE A 16 -6.36 11.24 -4.85
CA ILE A 16 -6.15 10.33 -3.73
C ILE A 16 -4.97 10.75 -2.84
N GLY A 17 -4.16 11.69 -3.29
CA GLY A 17 -3.08 12.31 -2.54
C GLY A 17 -3.47 13.58 -1.79
N GLN A 18 -4.72 14.05 -1.84
CA GLN A 18 -5.12 15.35 -1.28
C GLN A 18 -4.89 15.43 0.23
N TYR A 19 -5.11 14.34 0.96
CA TYR A 19 -4.88 14.26 2.41
C TYR A 19 -3.52 13.64 2.76
N CYS A 20 -2.65 13.43 1.76
CA CYS A 20 -1.29 13.00 2.03
C CYS A 20 -0.52 14.12 2.75
N PRO A 21 0.10 13.84 3.90
CA PRO A 21 0.90 14.84 4.58
C PRO A 21 2.14 15.20 3.77
N PRO A 22 2.78 16.33 4.06
CA PRO A 22 4.08 16.67 3.50
C PRO A 22 5.11 15.55 3.72
N ALA A 23 6.14 15.52 2.87
CA ALA A 23 7.26 14.63 3.07
C ALA A 23 7.91 14.87 4.43
N CYS A 24 8.34 13.77 5.08
CA CYS A 24 9.09 13.83 6.31
C CYS A 24 10.58 13.79 5.98
N HIS A 25 11.35 14.78 6.43
CA HIS A 25 12.78 14.88 6.19
C HIS A 25 13.65 14.56 7.43
N GLU A 26 13.02 14.08 8.51
CA GLU A 26 13.71 13.79 9.78
C GLU A 26 14.77 12.68 9.68
N LEU A 27 14.73 11.88 8.61
CA LEU A 27 15.72 10.82 8.38
C LEU A 27 16.95 11.31 7.60
N ALA A 28 16.93 12.50 7.01
CA ALA A 28 18.06 13.06 6.27
C ALA A 28 19.32 13.09 7.13
N GLY A 29 20.44 12.61 6.58
CA GLY A 29 21.72 12.47 7.28
C GLY A 29 21.81 11.28 8.24
N LYS A 30 20.79 10.44 8.36
CA LYS A 30 20.81 9.25 9.20
C LYS A 30 21.15 8.01 8.38
N ARG A 31 21.85 7.08 9.04
CA ARG A 31 22.12 5.74 8.53
C ARG A 31 21.53 4.71 9.47
N PHE A 32 20.91 3.69 8.89
CA PHE A 32 20.40 2.52 9.58
C PHE A 32 21.04 1.27 9.01
N ASP A 33 21.56 0.45 9.88
CA ASP A 33 22.00 -0.90 9.58
C ASP A 33 20.98 -1.86 10.20
N PHE A 34 20.43 -2.76 9.37
CA PHE A 34 19.41 -3.70 9.78
C PHE A 34 19.92 -5.13 9.73
N VAL A 35 19.37 -5.96 10.61
CA VAL A 35 19.45 -7.41 10.51
C VAL A 35 18.05 -7.92 10.14
N MET A 36 17.92 -8.40 8.93
CA MET A 36 16.68 -8.98 8.41
C MET A 36 16.76 -10.50 8.59
N ASP A 37 16.01 -11.06 9.52
CA ASP A 37 16.18 -12.44 9.96
C ASP A 37 14.97 -13.35 9.75
N THR A 38 13.83 -12.78 9.35
CA THR A 38 12.58 -13.53 9.14
C THR A 38 11.92 -13.09 7.84
N GLY A 39 11.61 -14.04 6.94
CA GLY A 39 10.93 -13.77 5.67
C GLY A 39 11.79 -14.13 4.46
N GLU A 40 11.54 -13.45 3.33
CA GLU A 40 12.08 -13.89 2.03
C GLU A 40 13.45 -13.27 1.68
N ASP A 41 13.67 -12.02 2.03
CA ASP A 41 14.89 -11.27 1.68
C ASP A 41 15.81 -11.10 2.91
N THR A 42 16.11 -12.20 3.61
CA THR A 42 16.95 -12.19 4.83
C THR A 42 18.40 -11.80 4.56
N GLY A 43 19.07 -11.30 5.59
CA GLY A 43 20.46 -10.84 5.56
C GLY A 43 20.62 -9.43 6.11
N ASN A 44 21.81 -8.89 6.04
CA ASN A 44 22.04 -7.49 6.43
C ASN A 44 21.48 -6.55 5.36
N ALA A 45 20.94 -5.42 5.81
CA ALA A 45 20.46 -4.36 4.94
C ALA A 45 20.90 -3.00 5.48
N VAL A 46 21.02 -2.03 4.60
CA VAL A 46 21.43 -0.66 4.93
C VAL A 46 20.49 0.33 4.26
N LEU A 47 20.09 1.36 5.00
CA LEU A 47 19.55 2.61 4.45
C LEU A 47 20.39 3.78 4.97
N ASN A 48 21.03 4.51 4.05
CA ASN A 48 21.80 5.71 4.35
C ASN A 48 21.15 6.90 3.65
N PHE A 49 20.47 7.74 4.41
CA PHE A 49 19.73 8.90 3.89
C PHE A 49 20.70 10.06 3.66
N VAL A 50 21.30 10.12 2.48
CA VAL A 50 22.31 11.14 2.12
C VAL A 50 21.74 12.54 1.94
N GLY A 51 20.41 12.68 1.94
CA GLY A 51 19.71 13.96 1.85
C GLY A 51 18.20 13.80 2.10
N GLU A 52 17.46 14.84 1.83
CA GLU A 52 16.00 14.88 2.06
C GLU A 52 15.20 13.99 1.12
N THR A 53 15.77 13.63 -0.05
CA THR A 53 15.08 12.87 -1.10
C THR A 53 15.91 11.74 -1.68
N GLN A 54 17.14 11.50 -1.18
CA GLN A 54 18.05 10.52 -1.73
C GLN A 54 18.49 9.54 -0.65
N VAL A 55 18.41 8.25 -0.96
CA VAL A 55 18.85 7.17 -0.10
C VAL A 55 19.83 6.26 -0.83
N GLU A 56 20.91 5.91 -0.16
CA GLU A 56 21.78 4.80 -0.53
C GLU A 56 21.33 3.57 0.23
N TRP A 57 21.25 2.43 -0.44
CA TRP A 57 20.69 1.23 0.15
C TRP A 57 21.38 -0.05 -0.33
N SER A 58 21.37 -1.06 0.53
CA SER A 58 21.69 -2.45 0.18
C SER A 58 20.77 -3.41 0.91
N ILE A 59 20.58 -4.61 0.36
CA ILE A 59 19.82 -5.71 0.94
C ILE A 59 20.57 -7.04 0.78
N LYS A 60 20.16 -8.07 1.51
CA LYS A 60 20.73 -9.43 1.43
C LYS A 60 22.24 -9.50 1.68
N GLY A 61 22.76 -8.59 2.48
CA GLY A 61 24.17 -8.56 2.85
C GLY A 61 25.14 -8.16 1.72
N THR A 62 24.65 -7.50 0.66
CA THR A 62 25.54 -6.97 -0.38
C THR A 62 26.26 -5.73 0.13
N ASP A 63 27.54 -5.61 -0.17
CA ASP A 63 28.37 -4.44 0.21
C ASP A 63 28.18 -3.26 -0.74
N GLU A 64 27.66 -3.50 -1.94
CA GLU A 64 27.43 -2.48 -2.94
C GLU A 64 26.16 -1.68 -2.61
N LEU A 65 26.33 -0.38 -2.34
CA LEU A 65 25.24 0.55 -2.14
C LEU A 65 24.71 1.01 -3.49
N LYS A 66 23.39 0.95 -3.64
CA LYS A 66 22.63 1.55 -4.74
C LYS A 66 21.99 2.83 -4.26
N THR A 67 21.64 3.71 -5.19
CA THR A 67 21.09 5.03 -4.87
C THR A 67 19.77 5.23 -5.60
N ASP A 68 18.73 5.60 -4.87
CA ASP A 68 17.42 5.95 -5.42
C ASP A 68 16.82 7.17 -4.71
N LYS A 69 15.78 7.75 -5.33
CA LYS A 69 15.00 8.82 -4.72
C LYS A 69 13.91 8.21 -3.85
N TYR A 70 13.79 8.66 -2.62
CA TYR A 70 12.80 8.15 -1.68
C TYR A 70 11.74 9.19 -1.31
N GLU A 71 10.58 8.66 -0.90
CA GLU A 71 9.52 9.36 -0.20
C GLU A 71 9.44 8.84 1.24
N CYS A 72 9.19 9.74 2.18
CA CYS A 72 9.01 9.38 3.59
C CYS A 72 7.75 10.03 4.17
N ARG A 73 6.98 9.26 4.93
CA ARG A 73 5.84 9.72 5.71
C ARG A 73 5.85 9.10 7.10
N LYS A 74 5.09 9.67 8.02
CA LYS A 74 4.97 9.18 9.40
C LYS A 74 3.55 8.75 9.71
N ALA A 75 3.40 7.60 10.38
CA ALA A 75 2.11 7.19 10.96
C ALA A 75 1.92 7.74 12.39
N ASP A 76 3.02 7.87 13.12
CA ASP A 76 3.12 8.55 14.41
C ASP A 76 4.50 9.20 14.58
N ASP A 77 4.84 9.62 15.80
CA ASP A 77 6.08 10.35 16.04
C ASP A 77 7.35 9.52 15.81
N ARG A 78 7.28 8.19 15.83
CA ARG A 78 8.43 7.29 15.77
C ARG A 78 8.33 6.17 14.72
N THR A 79 7.25 6.13 13.93
CA THR A 79 7.03 5.10 12.92
C THR A 79 6.97 5.71 11.52
N TYR A 80 7.92 5.32 10.68
CA TYR A 80 8.15 5.89 9.37
C TYR A 80 7.81 4.87 8.28
N LEU A 81 7.14 5.34 7.23
CA LEU A 81 7.03 4.65 5.95
C LEU A 81 8.01 5.32 4.98
N VAL A 82 9.00 4.58 4.54
CA VAL A 82 9.98 4.99 3.52
C VAL A 82 9.76 4.15 2.28
N THR A 83 9.66 4.76 1.12
CA THR A 83 9.42 4.02 -0.14
C THR A 83 10.13 4.64 -1.32
N TYR A 84 10.55 3.79 -2.26
CA TYR A 84 11.19 4.19 -3.51
C TYR A 84 10.99 3.14 -4.60
N CYS A 85 11.00 3.58 -5.86
CA CYS A 85 11.06 2.70 -7.01
C CYS A 85 12.50 2.64 -7.52
N LEU A 86 12.95 1.46 -7.90
CA LEU A 86 14.32 1.27 -8.38
C LEU A 86 14.48 1.89 -9.77
N GLU A 87 15.32 2.92 -9.88
CA GLU A 87 15.55 3.62 -11.15
C GLU A 87 16.20 2.68 -12.17
N GLY A 88 15.63 2.64 -13.36
CA GLY A 88 16.16 1.85 -14.48
C GLY A 88 16.01 0.33 -14.37
N LYS A 89 15.43 -0.20 -13.31
CA LYS A 89 15.18 -1.65 -13.18
C LYS A 89 14.03 -2.09 -14.07
N ILE A 90 14.26 -3.18 -14.83
CA ILE A 90 13.26 -3.84 -15.66
C ILE A 90 13.30 -5.34 -15.32
N PRO A 91 12.19 -5.97 -14.95
CA PRO A 91 10.90 -5.37 -14.62
C PRO A 91 11.01 -4.40 -13.43
N ARG A 92 10.06 -3.47 -13.33
CA ARG A 92 10.04 -2.46 -12.27
C ARG A 92 9.88 -3.08 -10.88
N GLU A 93 10.40 -2.39 -9.89
CA GLU A 93 10.32 -2.85 -8.50
C GLU A 93 10.18 -1.66 -7.56
N ASN A 94 9.33 -1.81 -6.56
CA ASN A 94 9.19 -0.87 -5.47
C ASN A 94 9.68 -1.51 -4.17
N HIS A 95 10.39 -0.72 -3.38
CA HIS A 95 10.79 -1.04 -2.01
C HIS A 95 10.02 -0.15 -1.04
N THR A 96 9.47 -0.75 0.01
CA THR A 96 8.81 -0.04 1.11
C THR A 96 9.35 -0.55 2.44
N TRP A 97 9.75 0.36 3.30
CA TRP A 97 10.30 0.09 4.62
C TRP A 97 9.42 0.72 5.68
N ILE A 98 9.07 -0.05 6.71
CA ILE A 98 8.47 0.48 7.91
C ILE A 98 9.53 0.44 9.01
N ILE A 99 9.97 1.62 9.42
CA ILE A 99 11.01 1.78 10.45
C ILE A 99 10.30 2.20 11.73
N ASP A 100 10.26 1.30 12.70
CA ASP A 100 9.74 1.56 14.04
C ASP A 100 10.89 1.87 14.99
N MET A 101 11.11 3.16 15.22
CA MET A 101 12.15 3.66 16.13
C MET A 101 11.83 3.48 17.61
N GLU A 102 10.58 3.12 17.95
CA GLU A 102 10.18 2.88 19.32
C GLU A 102 10.60 1.49 19.80
N GLN A 103 10.37 0.49 18.95
CA GLN A 103 10.72 -0.90 19.23
C GLN A 103 12.08 -1.32 18.64
N SER A 104 12.75 -0.44 17.89
CA SER A 104 13.96 -0.75 17.12
C SER A 104 13.74 -1.90 16.11
N LEU A 105 12.55 -1.96 15.51
CA LEU A 105 12.14 -2.98 14.57
C LEU A 105 11.97 -2.41 13.15
N VAL A 106 12.03 -3.30 12.18
CA VAL A 106 11.84 -2.95 10.77
C VAL A 106 11.05 -4.02 10.02
N THR A 107 10.19 -3.56 9.11
CA THR A 107 9.57 -4.40 8.08
C THR A 107 10.00 -3.90 6.71
N PHE A 108 10.46 -4.82 5.88
CA PHE A 108 10.77 -4.56 4.48
C PHE A 108 9.75 -5.27 3.58
N LEU A 109 9.17 -4.54 2.66
CA LEU A 109 8.27 -5.03 1.62
C LEU A 109 8.89 -4.73 0.26
N ARG A 110 9.28 -5.78 -0.45
CA ARG A 110 9.75 -5.72 -1.84
C ARG A 110 8.59 -6.09 -2.76
N CYS A 111 8.33 -5.25 -3.74
CA CYS A 111 7.26 -5.44 -4.71
C CYS A 111 7.83 -5.45 -6.14
N PRO A 112 8.32 -6.59 -6.65
CA PRO A 112 8.69 -6.73 -8.05
C PRO A 112 7.44 -6.88 -8.91
N MET A 113 7.46 -6.28 -10.11
CA MET A 113 6.40 -6.41 -11.10
C MET A 113 6.85 -7.34 -12.21
N GLY A 114 6.00 -8.32 -12.55
CA GLY A 114 6.23 -9.16 -13.72
C GLY A 114 7.37 -10.17 -13.60
N GLU A 115 7.79 -10.55 -12.38
CA GLU A 115 8.70 -11.68 -12.18
C GLU A 115 8.06 -13.00 -12.66
N ASN A 116 6.74 -13.08 -12.62
CA ASN A 116 6.01 -14.19 -13.17
C ASN A 116 5.81 -14.02 -14.69
N ARG A 117 6.47 -14.85 -15.49
CA ARG A 117 6.41 -14.80 -16.97
C ARG A 117 5.00 -14.97 -17.56
N TYR A 118 4.08 -15.60 -16.82
CA TYR A 118 2.70 -15.82 -17.28
C TYR A 118 1.79 -14.62 -16.95
N TRP A 119 2.23 -13.75 -16.05
CA TRP A 119 1.47 -12.61 -15.55
C TRP A 119 2.37 -11.38 -15.50
N PRO A 120 2.66 -10.73 -16.65
CA PRO A 120 3.68 -9.70 -16.75
C PRO A 120 3.36 -8.41 -15.96
N TYR A 121 2.14 -8.26 -15.50
CA TYR A 121 1.73 -7.11 -14.70
C TYR A 121 1.49 -7.45 -13.22
N ILE A 122 1.58 -8.72 -12.84
CA ILE A 122 1.38 -9.07 -11.44
C ILE A 122 2.50 -8.47 -10.59
N ILE A 123 2.11 -7.97 -9.43
CA ILE A 123 3.05 -7.44 -8.44
C ILE A 123 3.02 -8.39 -7.25
N GLU A 124 4.15 -9.02 -6.99
CA GLU A 124 4.31 -9.88 -5.83
C GLU A 124 4.71 -9.06 -4.61
N SER A 125 4.29 -9.50 -3.42
CA SER A 125 4.60 -8.83 -2.15
C SER A 125 5.46 -9.75 -1.30
N HIS A 126 6.76 -9.44 -1.21
CA HIS A 126 7.75 -10.18 -0.43
C HIS A 126 8.04 -9.46 0.87
N PHE A 127 7.68 -10.08 1.99
CA PHE A 127 7.86 -9.49 3.31
C PHE A 127 9.09 -10.04 4.00
N THR A 128 9.84 -9.14 4.63
CA THR A 128 10.96 -9.50 5.49
C THR A 128 10.92 -8.64 6.74
N PHE A 129 11.14 -9.28 7.88
CA PHE A 129 11.12 -8.64 9.19
C PHE A 129 12.51 -8.68 9.81
N GLY A 130 12.80 -7.69 10.62
CA GLY A 130 14.09 -7.58 11.26
C GLY A 130 14.12 -6.50 12.33
N PHE A 131 15.32 -6.09 12.67
CA PHE A 131 15.56 -5.07 13.68
C PHE A 131 16.68 -4.10 13.27
N ILE A 132 16.67 -2.94 13.88
CA ILE A 132 17.73 -1.93 13.74
C ILE A 132 18.93 -2.41 14.56
N ARG A 133 20.09 -2.54 13.92
CA ARG A 133 21.33 -2.86 14.64
C ARG A 133 21.78 -1.66 15.46
N GLU A 134 21.87 -1.82 16.75
CA GLU A 134 22.39 -0.84 17.68
C GLU A 134 23.65 -1.39 18.34
N GLU A 135 24.72 -0.56 18.39
CA GLU A 135 25.99 -0.99 18.99
C GLU A 135 25.82 -1.32 20.47
N GLY A 136 26.31 -2.48 20.87
CA GLY A 136 26.22 -2.96 22.24
C GLY A 136 24.87 -3.49 22.71
N LYS A 137 23.87 -3.59 21.81
CA LYS A 137 22.58 -4.22 22.11
C LYS A 137 22.42 -5.56 21.39
N GLU A 138 22.04 -6.58 22.16
CA GLU A 138 21.57 -7.84 21.59
C GLU A 138 20.04 -7.77 21.44
N HIS A 139 19.55 -8.11 20.24
CA HIS A 139 18.12 -8.06 19.92
C HIS A 139 17.51 -9.46 19.68
N THR A 140 18.12 -10.49 20.25
CA THR A 140 17.73 -11.89 20.05
C THR A 140 16.32 -12.20 20.56
N ASP A 141 15.88 -11.51 21.60
CA ASP A 141 14.61 -11.76 22.28
C ASP A 141 13.45 -10.86 21.82
N LEU A 142 13.70 -9.89 20.92
CA LEU A 142 12.66 -9.01 20.42
C LEU A 142 11.74 -9.77 19.47
N LYS A 143 10.44 -9.77 19.79
CA LYS A 143 9.41 -10.24 18.86
C LYS A 143 9.36 -9.30 17.66
N ARG A 144 9.60 -9.84 16.46
CA ARG A 144 9.53 -9.09 15.20
C ARG A 144 8.11 -8.63 14.91
N HIS A 145 7.97 -7.62 14.06
CA HIS A 145 6.71 -7.40 13.36
C HIS A 145 6.28 -8.71 12.69
N GLY A 146 5.01 -8.89 12.44
CA GLY A 146 4.53 -10.14 11.84
C GLY A 146 3.09 -10.05 11.36
N PHE A 147 2.71 -11.02 10.56
CA PHE A 147 1.32 -11.14 10.09
C PHE A 147 0.36 -11.26 11.26
N THR A 148 -0.86 -10.73 11.07
CA THR A 148 -1.88 -10.64 12.12
C THR A 148 -3.28 -10.74 11.55
N ASP A 149 -4.19 -11.22 12.37
CA ASP A 149 -5.64 -11.23 12.12
C ASP A 149 -6.36 -10.10 12.87
N ASP A 150 -5.65 -9.21 13.56
CA ASP A 150 -6.23 -8.18 14.43
C ASP A 150 -7.25 -7.28 13.71
N VAL A 151 -7.09 -7.09 12.39
CA VAL A 151 -7.98 -6.25 11.59
C VAL A 151 -9.15 -7.01 10.98
N ALA A 152 -9.12 -8.34 10.99
CA ALA A 152 -10.19 -9.17 10.43
C ALA A 152 -11.51 -8.95 11.19
N GLY A 153 -12.61 -8.94 10.45
CA GLY A 153 -13.94 -8.65 11.01
C GLY A 153 -14.24 -7.17 11.21
N THR A 154 -13.41 -6.26 10.67
CA THR A 154 -13.60 -4.82 10.79
C THR A 154 -13.89 -4.16 9.45
N SER A 155 -14.51 -2.99 9.49
CA SER A 155 -14.74 -2.16 8.30
C SER A 155 -14.50 -0.68 8.62
N VAL A 156 -13.86 0.00 7.66
CA VAL A 156 -13.49 1.41 7.79
C VAL A 156 -13.80 2.15 6.48
N LYS A 157 -14.49 3.27 6.60
CA LYS A 157 -14.61 4.25 5.53
C LYS A 157 -13.34 5.10 5.51
N TRP A 158 -12.58 5.00 4.45
CA TRP A 158 -11.39 5.80 4.20
C TRP A 158 -11.70 6.95 3.25
N THR A 159 -11.37 8.16 3.65
CA THR A 159 -11.56 9.39 2.88
C THR A 159 -10.20 9.94 2.47
N TYR A 160 -9.95 10.04 1.16
CA TYR A 160 -8.67 10.45 0.57
C TYR A 160 -8.59 11.94 0.22
N GLY A 161 -9.73 12.60 0.21
CA GLY A 161 -9.89 14.00 -0.15
C GLY A 161 -11.36 14.40 -0.11
N HIS A 162 -11.68 15.57 -0.64
CA HIS A 162 -13.07 16.07 -0.63
C HIS A 162 -14.05 15.23 -1.47
N VAL A 163 -13.54 14.44 -2.41
CA VAL A 163 -14.38 13.74 -3.39
C VAL A 163 -14.14 12.23 -3.46
N ALA A 164 -13.10 11.71 -2.82
CA ALA A 164 -12.76 10.30 -2.91
C ALA A 164 -12.88 9.63 -1.53
N ALA A 165 -13.71 8.61 -1.45
CA ALA A 165 -13.82 7.74 -0.30
C ALA A 165 -14.14 6.31 -0.72
N THR A 166 -13.59 5.35 0.03
CA THR A 166 -13.87 3.92 -0.12
C THR A 166 -14.23 3.33 1.24
N VAL A 167 -14.92 2.20 1.24
CA VAL A 167 -15.10 1.39 2.44
C VAL A 167 -14.31 0.11 2.25
N HIS A 168 -13.35 -0.11 3.13
CA HIS A 168 -12.60 -1.36 3.20
C HIS A 168 -13.25 -2.28 4.21
N VAL A 169 -13.56 -3.50 3.80
CA VAL A 169 -14.07 -4.56 4.64
C VAL A 169 -12.99 -5.63 4.73
N TYR A 170 -12.36 -5.74 5.89
CA TYR A 170 -11.29 -6.69 6.17
C TYR A 170 -11.92 -7.98 6.70
N TYR A 171 -12.40 -8.83 5.81
CA TYR A 171 -13.21 -9.98 6.20
C TYR A 171 -12.41 -11.27 6.46
N SER A 172 -11.15 -11.30 6.08
CA SER A 172 -10.26 -12.43 6.35
C SER A 172 -8.81 -11.99 6.58
N SER A 173 -7.94 -12.93 6.92
CA SER A 173 -6.51 -12.69 7.18
C SER A 173 -5.68 -12.34 5.93
N ASN A 174 -6.21 -12.62 4.73
CA ASN A 174 -5.47 -12.49 3.47
C ASN A 174 -6.28 -11.94 2.30
N TRP A 175 -7.49 -11.47 2.55
CA TRP A 175 -8.36 -10.84 1.57
C TRP A 175 -9.09 -9.64 2.15
N TYR A 176 -9.32 -8.63 1.32
CA TYR A 176 -10.20 -7.53 1.65
C TYR A 176 -11.21 -7.31 0.53
N ARG A 177 -12.29 -6.66 0.88
CA ARG A 177 -13.34 -6.23 -0.05
C ARG A 177 -13.44 -4.73 -0.05
N ILE A 178 -13.49 -4.14 -1.23
CA ILE A 178 -13.73 -2.70 -1.39
C ILE A 178 -15.19 -2.46 -1.75
N THR A 179 -15.81 -1.48 -1.11
CA THR A 179 -17.10 -0.92 -1.52
C THR A 179 -17.02 0.61 -1.52
N PHE A 180 -18.03 1.25 -2.07
CA PHE A 180 -18.07 2.70 -2.15
C PHE A 180 -19.24 3.25 -1.33
N PRO A 181 -19.03 4.34 -0.56
CA PRO A 181 -20.09 4.90 0.27
C PRO A 181 -21.34 5.27 -0.55
N LYS A 182 -22.51 4.96 0.00
CA LYS A 182 -23.79 5.39 -0.57
C LYS A 182 -24.22 6.68 0.11
N GLY A 183 -24.54 7.71 -0.69
CA GLY A 183 -25.34 8.84 -0.23
C GLY A 183 -24.66 9.94 0.58
N ASP A 184 -23.48 9.75 1.13
CA ASP A 184 -22.83 10.75 1.98
C ASP A 184 -21.46 11.13 1.42
N THR A 185 -21.48 11.81 0.30
CA THR A 185 -20.27 12.36 -0.34
C THR A 185 -20.41 13.86 -0.51
N ALA A 186 -19.28 14.56 -0.36
CA ALA A 186 -19.24 16.01 -0.38
C ALA A 186 -19.58 16.66 -1.73
N SER A 187 -19.73 15.90 -2.80
CA SER A 187 -20.06 16.43 -4.12
C SER A 187 -20.93 15.48 -4.95
N LYS A 188 -21.71 16.07 -5.89
CA LYS A 188 -22.50 15.30 -6.87
C LYS A 188 -21.62 14.44 -7.79
N GLU A 189 -20.42 14.90 -8.09
CA GLU A 189 -19.46 14.20 -8.92
C GLU A 189 -18.94 12.93 -8.21
N ALA A 190 -18.60 13.04 -6.93
CA ALA A 190 -18.18 11.90 -6.12
C ALA A 190 -19.30 10.87 -5.96
N LEU A 191 -20.54 11.32 -5.73
CA LEU A 191 -21.71 10.45 -5.64
C LEU A 191 -21.93 9.69 -6.95
N ALA A 192 -21.89 10.37 -8.08
CA ALA A 192 -22.07 9.75 -9.40
C ALA A 192 -20.98 8.72 -9.71
N MET A 193 -19.75 8.96 -9.23
CA MET A 193 -18.65 8.03 -9.40
C MET A 193 -18.79 6.81 -8.50
N ASN A 194 -19.17 6.99 -7.25
CA ASN A 194 -19.44 5.90 -6.32
C ASN A 194 -20.58 5.01 -6.84
N GLU A 195 -21.66 5.60 -7.36
CA GLU A 195 -22.75 4.86 -8.00
C GLU A 195 -22.26 4.05 -9.21
N MET A 196 -21.42 4.66 -10.05
CA MET A 196 -20.82 3.96 -11.19
C MET A 196 -19.98 2.77 -10.74
N PHE A 197 -19.08 2.95 -9.79
CA PHE A 197 -18.25 1.86 -9.28
C PHE A 197 -19.10 0.77 -8.64
N ASN A 198 -20.06 1.10 -7.80
CA ASN A 198 -20.96 0.13 -7.19
C ASN A 198 -21.76 -0.67 -8.24
N GLU A 199 -22.23 -0.03 -9.32
CA GLU A 199 -22.92 -0.75 -10.40
C GLU A 199 -21.97 -1.65 -11.21
N MET A 200 -20.72 -1.27 -11.34
CA MET A 200 -19.70 -2.11 -11.98
C MET A 200 -19.36 -3.33 -11.10
N MET A 201 -19.20 -3.11 -9.81
CA MET A 201 -18.87 -4.16 -8.83
C MET A 201 -19.98 -5.22 -8.72
N LYS A 202 -21.25 -4.83 -8.83
CA LYS A 202 -22.40 -5.80 -8.88
C LYS A 202 -22.34 -6.77 -10.06
N LYS A 203 -21.67 -6.42 -11.14
CA LYS A 203 -21.59 -7.23 -12.38
C LYS A 203 -20.41 -8.18 -12.39
N LEU A 204 -19.52 -8.06 -11.41
CA LEU A 204 -18.32 -8.86 -11.31
C LEU A 204 -18.43 -9.71 -10.04
N PRO A 205 -18.49 -11.02 -10.18
CA PRO A 205 -18.27 -11.87 -9.02
C PRO A 205 -16.84 -11.60 -8.53
N GLY A 206 -16.74 -11.06 -7.31
CA GLY A 206 -15.48 -10.84 -6.64
C GLY A 206 -14.79 -9.52 -6.95
N SER A 207 -15.12 -8.54 -6.15
CA SER A 207 -14.33 -7.34 -5.95
C SER A 207 -13.27 -7.51 -4.86
N ASP A 208 -13.07 -8.75 -4.45
CA ASP A 208 -12.14 -9.08 -3.39
C ASP A 208 -10.72 -9.14 -3.95
N GLU A 209 -9.81 -8.53 -3.24
CA GLU A 209 -8.41 -8.47 -3.63
C GLU A 209 -7.52 -9.08 -2.54
N PRO A 210 -6.40 -9.72 -2.93
CA PRO A 210 -5.42 -10.19 -1.97
C PRO A 210 -4.91 -9.07 -1.08
N ALA A 211 -4.82 -9.34 0.21
CA ALA A 211 -4.30 -8.39 1.18
C ALA A 211 -3.42 -9.10 2.21
N PHE A 212 -2.43 -8.38 2.73
CA PHE A 212 -1.58 -8.81 3.82
C PHE A 212 -1.66 -7.78 4.94
N TYR A 213 -1.80 -8.25 6.15
CA TYR A 213 -1.86 -7.42 7.36
C TYR A 213 -0.68 -7.76 8.26
N VAL A 214 0.12 -6.75 8.57
CA VAL A 214 1.28 -6.89 9.46
C VAL A 214 1.08 -5.97 10.66
N LYS A 215 1.14 -6.53 11.86
CA LYS A 215 1.16 -5.75 13.09
C LYS A 215 2.54 -5.12 13.27
N ILE A 216 2.60 -3.82 13.25
CA ILE A 216 3.83 -3.06 13.54
C ILE A 216 3.93 -2.87 15.06
N LYS A 217 2.87 -2.36 15.66
CA LYS A 217 2.67 -2.26 17.10
C LYS A 217 1.19 -2.09 17.38
N GLU A 218 0.82 -1.95 18.65
CA GLU A 218 -0.58 -1.82 19.02
C GLU A 218 -1.25 -0.63 18.34
N GLY A 219 -2.31 -0.91 17.58
CA GLY A 219 -3.05 0.07 16.82
C GLY A 219 -2.35 0.61 15.57
N ILE A 220 -1.18 0.08 15.18
CA ILE A 220 -0.52 0.44 13.92
C ILE A 220 -0.27 -0.81 13.09
N TYR A 221 -0.82 -0.83 11.89
CA TYR A 221 -0.78 -1.96 10.97
C TYR A 221 -0.29 -1.54 9.59
N LEU A 222 0.53 -2.39 8.98
CA LEU A 222 0.84 -2.30 7.57
C LEU A 222 -0.19 -3.15 6.81
N VAL A 223 -0.93 -2.51 5.91
CA VAL A 223 -1.91 -3.16 5.03
C VAL A 223 -1.37 -3.08 3.61
N SER A 224 -1.06 -4.22 3.01
CA SER A 224 -0.62 -4.31 1.62
C SER A 224 -1.70 -5.02 0.80
N ILE A 225 -2.17 -4.38 -0.23
CA ILE A 225 -3.26 -4.84 -1.10
C ILE A 225 -2.71 -4.95 -2.51
N THR A 226 -3.03 -6.02 -3.22
CA THR A 226 -2.70 -6.15 -4.64
C THR A 226 -3.99 -6.16 -5.46
N GLU A 227 -4.26 -5.07 -6.18
CA GLU A 227 -5.46 -4.92 -6.99
C GLU A 227 -5.28 -5.61 -8.35
N GLN A 228 -5.70 -6.86 -8.45
CA GLN A 228 -5.66 -7.68 -9.67
C GLN A 228 -7.03 -7.74 -10.34
N ASN A 229 -8.09 -7.84 -9.56
CA ASN A 229 -9.44 -7.94 -10.10
C ASN A 229 -9.94 -6.60 -10.65
N MET A 230 -9.36 -5.48 -10.20
CA MET A 230 -9.64 -4.15 -10.73
C MET A 230 -9.31 -4.03 -12.22
N GLU A 231 -8.36 -4.79 -12.77
CA GLU A 231 -8.11 -4.82 -14.22
C GLU A 231 -9.35 -5.25 -14.99
N LYS A 232 -10.12 -6.22 -14.48
CA LYS A 232 -11.36 -6.70 -15.12
C LYS A 232 -12.41 -5.59 -15.24
N ILE A 233 -12.35 -4.61 -14.34
CA ILE A 233 -13.29 -3.48 -14.28
C ILE A 233 -12.77 -2.29 -15.08
N LEU A 234 -11.50 -1.96 -14.92
CA LEU A 234 -10.90 -0.72 -15.39
C LEU A 234 -9.96 -0.89 -16.59
N GLY A 235 -9.50 -2.13 -16.89
CA GLY A 235 -8.50 -2.38 -17.92
C GLY A 235 -8.86 -1.79 -19.27
N ASP A 236 -10.02 -2.17 -19.82
CA ASP A 236 -10.48 -1.69 -21.13
C ASP A 236 -10.96 -0.24 -21.13
N LYS A 237 -11.19 0.36 -19.96
CA LYS A 237 -11.79 1.69 -19.83
C LYS A 237 -10.78 2.79 -19.64
N VAL A 238 -9.76 2.52 -18.83
CA VAL A 238 -8.73 3.50 -18.46
C VAL A 238 -7.31 2.97 -18.61
N GLY A 239 -7.16 1.73 -19.08
CA GLY A 239 -5.85 1.09 -19.28
C GLY A 239 -5.20 0.58 -18.00
N PHE A 240 -5.96 0.45 -16.90
CA PHE A 240 -5.44 -0.12 -15.65
C PHE A 240 -4.96 -1.56 -15.87
N ARG A 241 -3.82 -1.93 -15.32
CA ARG A 241 -3.28 -3.30 -15.38
C ARG A 241 -3.24 -3.94 -14.01
N SER A 242 -2.46 -3.39 -13.14
CA SER A 242 -2.40 -3.80 -11.73
C SER A 242 -1.76 -2.70 -10.90
N ASP A 243 -2.03 -2.72 -9.63
CA ASP A 243 -1.24 -2.00 -8.66
C ASP A 243 -1.12 -2.77 -7.34
N THR A 244 -0.25 -2.28 -6.49
CA THR A 244 -0.22 -2.62 -5.08
C THR A 244 -0.31 -1.34 -4.27
N LEU A 245 -1.25 -1.34 -3.35
CA LEU A 245 -1.45 -0.27 -2.38
C LEU A 245 -0.84 -0.73 -1.05
N CYS A 246 0.02 0.06 -0.49
CA CYS A 246 0.65 -0.22 0.79
C CYS A 246 0.37 0.93 1.74
N PHE A 247 -0.36 0.65 2.82
CA PHE A 247 -0.82 1.62 3.80
C PHE A 247 -0.26 1.32 5.18
N LEU A 248 0.28 2.32 5.83
CA LEU A 248 0.60 2.29 7.25
C LEU A 248 -0.55 2.95 8.01
N ASP A 249 -1.48 2.12 8.46
CA ASP A 249 -2.73 2.52 9.10
C ASP A 249 -2.51 2.72 10.61
N ASN A 250 -2.73 3.93 11.09
CA ASN A 250 -2.78 4.24 12.53
C ASN A 250 -4.24 4.25 12.98
N TRP A 251 -4.69 3.15 13.55
CA TRP A 251 -6.06 2.95 14.03
C TRP A 251 -6.37 3.78 15.28
N ASN A 252 -5.35 4.12 16.07
CA ASN A 252 -5.52 4.96 17.25
C ASN A 252 -5.93 6.40 16.89
N ARG A 253 -5.56 6.85 15.68
CA ARG A 253 -5.84 8.19 15.16
C ARG A 253 -6.79 8.16 13.96
N LEU A 254 -7.19 6.98 13.50
CA LEU A 254 -7.95 6.78 12.26
C LEU A 254 -7.36 7.58 11.08
N TYR A 255 -6.06 7.43 10.92
CA TYR A 255 -5.28 8.11 9.91
C TYR A 255 -4.31 7.13 9.26
N SER A 256 -4.03 7.32 7.99
CA SER A 256 -3.17 6.42 7.24
C SER A 256 -2.34 7.18 6.23
N VAL A 257 -1.12 6.71 6.05
CA VAL A 257 -0.21 7.12 4.97
C VAL A 257 0.20 5.90 4.18
N GLY A 258 0.42 6.07 2.89
CA GLY A 258 0.78 4.94 2.05
C GLY A 258 1.27 5.35 0.68
N ARG A 259 1.45 4.34 -0.15
CA ARG A 259 1.82 4.51 -1.55
C ARG A 259 0.99 3.60 -2.45
N GLY A 260 0.78 4.03 -3.69
CA GLY A 260 0.38 3.18 -4.81
C GLY A 260 1.55 2.97 -5.76
N PHE A 261 1.74 1.72 -6.21
CA PHE A 261 2.74 1.36 -7.21
C PHE A 261 2.11 0.39 -8.21
N GLY A 262 2.19 0.71 -9.51
CA GLY A 262 1.50 -0.10 -10.50
C GLY A 262 1.77 0.28 -11.94
N THR A 263 0.90 -0.19 -12.83
CA THR A 263 0.97 0.07 -14.26
C THR A 263 -0.39 0.45 -14.85
N MET A 264 -0.36 1.47 -15.69
CA MET A 264 -1.43 1.79 -16.62
C MET A 264 -0.89 1.76 -18.05
N THR A 265 -1.68 1.22 -18.99
CA THR A 265 -1.39 1.31 -20.44
C THR A 265 -2.18 2.47 -21.02
N THR A 266 -1.49 3.49 -21.50
CA THR A 266 -2.10 4.65 -22.17
C THR A 266 -1.49 4.81 -23.55
N ASP A 267 -2.35 4.92 -24.58
CA ASP A 267 -1.92 5.02 -25.98
C ASP A 267 -0.97 3.87 -26.41
N GLY A 268 -1.26 2.64 -25.93
CA GLY A 268 -0.48 1.44 -26.22
C GLY A 268 0.90 1.40 -25.52
N LYS A 269 1.15 2.27 -24.57
CA LYS A 269 2.40 2.33 -23.79
C LYS A 269 2.13 2.14 -22.31
N ASP A 270 2.92 1.30 -21.69
CA ASP A 270 2.89 1.12 -20.24
C ASP A 270 3.52 2.32 -19.54
N ARG A 271 2.81 2.83 -18.55
CA ARG A 271 3.25 3.94 -17.69
C ARG A 271 3.23 3.47 -16.26
N GLU A 272 4.25 3.85 -15.53
CA GLU A 272 4.31 3.62 -14.10
C GLU A 272 3.28 4.46 -13.36
N ILE A 273 2.62 3.84 -12.39
CA ILE A 273 1.90 4.53 -11.31
C ILE A 273 2.81 4.49 -10.09
N PHE A 274 3.17 5.66 -9.58
CA PHE A 274 3.76 5.79 -8.25
C PHE A 274 3.20 7.06 -7.61
N VAL A 275 2.50 6.89 -6.50
CA VAL A 275 1.80 7.98 -5.83
C VAL A 275 1.82 7.79 -4.32
N MET A 276 2.03 8.89 -3.59
CA MET A 276 1.87 8.91 -2.15
C MET A 276 0.42 9.21 -1.79
N ILE A 277 -0.11 8.50 -0.80
CA ILE A 277 -1.52 8.53 -0.41
C ILE A 277 -1.62 8.88 1.07
N GLY A 278 -2.59 9.72 1.42
CA GLY A 278 -3.01 9.96 2.78
C GLY A 278 -4.52 9.84 2.88
N LYS A 279 -5.01 9.28 3.97
CA LYS A 279 -6.45 9.08 4.16
C LYS A 279 -6.82 9.20 5.64
N TYR A 280 -8.04 9.65 5.89
CA TYR A 280 -8.66 9.65 7.22
C TYR A 280 -9.76 8.61 7.27
N GLY A 281 -9.78 7.84 8.37
CA GLY A 281 -10.74 6.78 8.60
C GLY A 281 -11.93 7.23 9.44
N SER A 282 -13.04 6.54 9.27
CA SER A 282 -14.12 6.50 10.24
C SER A 282 -14.68 5.07 10.28
N PRO A 283 -14.88 4.48 11.46
CA PRO A 283 -15.55 3.20 11.55
C PRO A 283 -16.92 3.28 10.87
N VAL A 284 -17.31 2.23 10.22
CA VAL A 284 -18.60 2.13 9.52
C VAL A 284 -19.14 0.72 9.65
N ASP A 285 -20.40 0.60 9.98
CA ASP A 285 -21.09 -0.69 9.92
C ASP A 285 -21.47 -0.99 8.48
N VAL A 286 -21.23 -2.21 8.07
CA VAL A 286 -21.61 -2.72 6.76
C VAL A 286 -22.49 -3.96 6.93
N ASP A 287 -23.21 -4.34 5.88
CA ASP A 287 -24.04 -5.54 5.90
C ASP A 287 -23.22 -6.79 6.23
N GLU A 288 -23.72 -7.63 7.15
CA GLU A 288 -23.04 -8.81 7.66
C GLU A 288 -22.56 -9.76 6.55
N HIS A 289 -23.33 -9.87 5.46
CA HIS A 289 -22.96 -10.71 4.31
C HIS A 289 -21.63 -10.30 3.66
N LEU A 290 -21.19 -9.04 3.83
CA LEU A 290 -19.89 -8.58 3.31
C LEU A 290 -18.70 -9.20 4.06
N PHE A 291 -18.91 -9.76 5.25
CA PHE A 291 -17.89 -10.49 6.00
C PHE A 291 -17.94 -12.01 5.77
N THR A 292 -19.08 -12.55 5.30
CA THR A 292 -19.36 -13.99 5.34
C THR A 292 -19.30 -14.70 3.99
N ASP A 293 -19.43 -13.95 2.89
CA ASP A 293 -19.43 -14.56 1.55
C ASP A 293 -18.01 -14.54 0.94
N PRO A 294 -17.21 -15.61 1.14
CA PRO A 294 -15.97 -15.75 0.39
C PRO A 294 -16.36 -15.82 -1.09
N ASN A 295 -15.64 -15.09 -1.92
CA ASN A 295 -15.81 -15.20 -3.35
C ASN A 295 -15.43 -16.62 -3.80
N PRO A 296 -16.39 -17.43 -4.33
CA PRO A 296 -16.12 -18.81 -4.71
C PRO A 296 -15.13 -18.95 -5.87
N TYR A 297 -14.74 -17.84 -6.49
CA TYR A 297 -13.75 -17.80 -7.57
C TYR A 297 -12.34 -17.46 -7.09
N LEU A 298 -12.14 -17.27 -5.79
CA LEU A 298 -10.85 -16.95 -5.18
C LEU A 298 -10.22 -18.15 -4.44
N VAL A 299 -10.79 -19.33 -4.59
CA VAL A 299 -10.28 -20.59 -4.00
C VAL A 299 -9.39 -21.31 -4.99
#